data_620ebcee344346c8148116e9a86d87c1
#
_entry.id   620ebcee344346c8148116e9a86d87c1
#
_cell.length_a   1.000
_cell.length_b   1.000
_cell.length_c   1.000
_cell.angle_alpha   90.00
_cell.angle_beta   90.00
_cell.angle_gamma   90.00
#
_symmetry.space_group_name_H-M   'P 1'
#
loop_
_entity.id
_entity.type
_entity.pdbx_description
1 polymer ?
#
loop_
_entity_poly.entity_id
_entity_poly.type
_entity_poly.pdbx_seq_one_letter_code
_entity_poly.pdbx_strand_id
1 'polypeptide(L)'
;MANRNFKQVDVFTHSPFKGNPVAVVLDADGLSTEQMQQVANWTNLSETTFVVAVTDPGADYHVRIFTPRAELPFAGHPTIGTAHALLEAGLIEAKDGALVQQCRAGLVKLEVTKDAHGAQWIAFALPEPAMTALNPRQVDALEEVLGLPLQRQLPPWLVDVGPRWVVAQLRNAHDVLAARPDMQRLKAHDLQAKYTGVVIFGEHEAEAAAKIEIRAFAPAHGIEEDPVCGSGTGCVGAFIRHSGQIAHFGSKFLAAQGAVLGRAGVLKLALSEQTIQVGGNAVTCVDGTIAI
;
A
#
# COMPACT_ATOMS: atom_id res chain seq x y z
N MET A 1 -0.44 -17.52 -28.62
CA MET A 1 -0.41 -16.27 -27.86
C MET A 1 -1.58 -15.41 -28.28
N ALA A 2 -2.34 -14.91 -27.34
CA ALA A 2 -3.42 -13.97 -27.61
C ALA A 2 -3.00 -12.57 -27.08
N ASN A 3 -3.42 -11.51 -27.77
CA ASN A 3 -3.23 -10.17 -27.23
C ASN A 3 -4.28 -9.90 -26.16
N ARG A 4 -3.84 -9.43 -25.01
CA ARG A 4 -4.66 -9.08 -23.83
C ARG A 4 -4.55 -7.58 -23.56
N ASN A 5 -5.66 -6.93 -23.20
CA ASN A 5 -5.63 -5.54 -22.78
C ASN A 5 -4.79 -5.37 -21.52
N PHE A 6 -3.88 -4.41 -21.56
CA PHE A 6 -2.86 -4.21 -20.54
C PHE A 6 -2.73 -2.73 -20.20
N LYS A 7 -2.70 -2.43 -18.90
CA LYS A 7 -2.33 -1.10 -18.42
C LYS A 7 -1.20 -1.22 -17.39
N GLN A 8 -0.33 -0.20 -17.34
CA GLN A 8 0.53 0.02 -16.19
C GLN A 8 0.11 1.32 -15.52
N VAL A 9 -0.33 1.19 -14.29
CA VAL A 9 -0.94 2.26 -13.50
C VAL A 9 0.02 2.65 -12.39
N ASP A 10 0.22 3.93 -12.19
CA ASP A 10 1.00 4.50 -11.10
C ASP A 10 0.04 4.95 -9.99
N VAL A 11 0.13 4.31 -8.84
CA VAL A 11 -0.85 4.42 -7.76
C VAL A 11 -0.36 5.37 -6.66
N PHE A 12 -1.28 6.03 -5.97
CA PHE A 12 -1.05 7.05 -4.96
C PHE A 12 -0.39 8.33 -5.48
N THR A 13 -0.68 8.68 -6.72
CA THR A 13 -0.17 9.92 -7.34
C THR A 13 -1.11 10.44 -8.40
N HIS A 14 -1.03 11.75 -8.68
CA HIS A 14 -1.64 12.38 -9.85
C HIS A 14 -0.65 12.53 -11.02
N SER A 15 0.64 12.36 -10.73
CA SER A 15 1.71 12.61 -11.70
C SER A 15 2.33 11.30 -12.15
N PRO A 16 2.44 11.01 -13.44
CA PRO A 16 3.09 9.81 -13.95
C PRO A 16 4.50 9.64 -13.36
N PHE A 17 4.87 8.39 -13.05
CA PHE A 17 6.19 7.99 -12.57
C PHE A 17 6.53 8.48 -11.14
N LYS A 18 5.53 8.89 -10.37
CA LYS A 18 5.71 9.43 -9.00
C LYS A 18 5.05 8.61 -7.90
N GLY A 19 4.32 7.57 -8.24
CA GLY A 19 3.64 6.66 -7.31
C GLY A 19 4.27 5.28 -7.20
N ASN A 20 3.43 4.28 -6.94
CA ASN A 20 3.77 2.87 -6.92
C ASN A 20 3.16 2.16 -8.13
N PRO A 21 3.97 1.65 -9.08
CA PRO A 21 3.45 1.07 -10.30
C PRO A 21 2.86 -0.32 -10.09
N VAL A 22 1.75 -0.60 -10.76
CA VAL A 22 1.15 -1.93 -10.90
C VAL A 22 0.83 -2.24 -12.36
N ALA A 23 1.12 -3.45 -12.80
CA ALA A 23 0.66 -3.96 -14.09
C ALA A 23 -0.73 -4.58 -13.95
N VAL A 24 -1.63 -4.26 -14.87
CA VAL A 24 -3.03 -4.75 -14.88
C VAL A 24 -3.33 -5.40 -16.23
N VAL A 25 -3.58 -6.70 -16.22
CA VAL A 25 -4.12 -7.45 -17.37
C VAL A 25 -5.64 -7.46 -17.23
N LEU A 26 -6.34 -6.74 -18.12
CA LEU A 26 -7.76 -6.44 -17.99
C LEU A 26 -8.69 -7.60 -18.42
N ASP A 27 -8.17 -8.58 -19.17
CA ASP A 27 -8.92 -9.71 -19.71
C ASP A 27 -8.11 -11.01 -19.61
N ALA A 28 -7.94 -11.49 -18.38
CA ALA A 28 -7.08 -12.64 -18.08
C ALA A 28 -7.80 -13.99 -18.05
N ASP A 29 -9.05 -14.06 -18.48
CA ASP A 29 -9.79 -15.31 -18.53
C ASP A 29 -9.09 -16.37 -19.38
N GLY A 30 -9.04 -17.60 -18.85
CA GLY A 30 -8.39 -18.73 -19.50
C GLY A 30 -6.87 -18.81 -19.31
N LEU A 31 -6.22 -17.81 -18.68
CA LEU A 31 -4.81 -17.93 -18.29
C LEU A 31 -4.67 -18.90 -17.09
N SER A 32 -3.67 -19.76 -17.16
CA SER A 32 -3.34 -20.60 -16.00
C SER A 32 -2.60 -19.79 -14.91
N THR A 33 -2.59 -20.33 -13.70
CA THR A 33 -1.84 -19.75 -12.58
C THR A 33 -0.36 -19.57 -12.91
N GLU A 34 0.21 -20.57 -13.61
CA GLU A 34 1.62 -20.57 -14.02
C GLU A 34 1.91 -19.45 -15.04
N GLN A 35 1.00 -19.24 -16.00
CA GLN A 35 1.12 -18.14 -16.97
C GLN A 35 1.04 -16.78 -16.29
N MET A 36 0.08 -16.58 -15.37
CA MET A 36 -0.03 -15.35 -14.56
C MET A 36 1.25 -15.11 -13.75
N GLN A 37 1.78 -16.16 -13.09
CA GLN A 37 3.01 -16.07 -12.33
C GLN A 37 4.24 -15.76 -13.20
N GLN A 38 4.33 -16.31 -14.40
CA GLN A 38 5.38 -16.01 -15.35
C GLN A 38 5.35 -14.54 -15.80
N VAL A 39 4.16 -14.02 -16.12
CA VAL A 39 4.00 -12.61 -16.47
C VAL A 39 4.39 -11.70 -15.31
N ALA A 40 3.94 -12.01 -14.09
CA ALA A 40 4.29 -11.23 -12.90
C ALA A 40 5.79 -11.25 -12.60
N ASN A 41 6.44 -12.41 -12.79
CA ASN A 41 7.90 -12.52 -12.65
C ASN A 41 8.63 -11.70 -13.72
N TRP A 42 8.17 -11.74 -14.97
CA TRP A 42 8.80 -11.04 -16.09
C TRP A 42 8.64 -9.53 -16.02
N THR A 43 7.44 -9.03 -15.64
CA THR A 43 7.21 -7.59 -15.44
C THR A 43 8.08 -7.02 -14.35
N ASN A 44 8.39 -7.85 -13.35
CA ASN A 44 9.26 -7.52 -12.20
C ASN A 44 8.84 -6.25 -11.44
N LEU A 45 7.54 -5.93 -11.48
CA LEU A 45 6.93 -4.94 -10.60
C LEU A 45 6.64 -5.58 -9.24
N SER A 46 6.39 -4.76 -8.20
CA SER A 46 5.99 -5.28 -6.88
C SER A 46 4.81 -6.24 -7.02
N GLU A 47 3.80 -5.85 -7.82
CA GLU A 47 2.67 -6.70 -8.16
C GLU A 47 2.20 -6.49 -9.62
N THR A 48 1.61 -7.59 -10.12
CA THR A 48 0.85 -7.64 -11.37
C THR A 48 -0.52 -8.22 -11.06
N THR A 49 -1.57 -7.61 -11.58
CA THR A 49 -2.95 -8.05 -11.38
C THR A 49 -3.57 -8.60 -12.68
N PHE A 50 -4.47 -9.54 -12.50
CA PHE A 50 -5.16 -10.24 -13.57
C PHE A 50 -6.67 -10.20 -13.29
N VAL A 51 -7.42 -9.52 -14.14
CA VAL A 51 -8.87 -9.47 -14.05
C VAL A 51 -9.43 -10.72 -14.69
N VAL A 52 -10.23 -11.45 -13.94
CA VAL A 52 -10.83 -12.73 -14.35
C VAL A 52 -12.35 -12.69 -14.12
N ALA A 53 -13.08 -13.68 -14.65
CA ALA A 53 -14.51 -13.77 -14.51
C ALA A 53 -14.95 -13.74 -13.03
N VAL A 54 -15.98 -12.93 -12.75
CA VAL A 54 -16.62 -12.86 -11.42
C VAL A 54 -17.31 -14.19 -11.13
N THR A 55 -17.10 -14.70 -9.92
CA THR A 55 -17.72 -15.93 -9.44
C THR A 55 -18.65 -15.71 -8.24
N ASP A 56 -18.51 -14.55 -7.56
CA ASP A 56 -19.42 -14.13 -6.48
C ASP A 56 -20.37 -13.05 -7.01
N PRO A 57 -21.71 -13.25 -6.96
CA PRO A 57 -22.67 -12.29 -7.50
C PRO A 57 -22.69 -10.93 -6.74
N GLY A 58 -22.05 -10.85 -5.59
CA GLY A 58 -21.88 -9.62 -4.81
C GLY A 58 -20.70 -8.75 -5.26
N ALA A 59 -19.89 -9.21 -6.24
CA ALA A 59 -18.73 -8.49 -6.72
C ALA A 59 -19.01 -7.77 -8.05
N ASP A 60 -18.39 -6.59 -8.23
CA ASP A 60 -18.39 -5.88 -9.50
C ASP A 60 -17.26 -6.38 -10.44
N TYR A 61 -16.16 -6.87 -9.89
CA TYR A 61 -15.04 -7.47 -10.62
C TYR A 61 -14.26 -8.46 -9.76
N HIS A 62 -13.51 -9.35 -10.41
CA HIS A 62 -12.65 -10.34 -9.74
C HIS A 62 -11.20 -10.16 -10.19
N VAL A 63 -10.29 -10.06 -9.23
CA VAL A 63 -8.87 -9.88 -9.48
C VAL A 63 -8.03 -10.94 -8.77
N ARG A 64 -7.00 -11.42 -9.47
CA ARG A 64 -5.90 -12.21 -8.91
C ARG A 64 -4.65 -11.35 -8.87
N ILE A 65 -3.92 -11.38 -7.75
CA ILE A 65 -2.79 -10.48 -7.47
C ILE A 65 -1.52 -11.30 -7.29
N PHE A 66 -0.50 -11.00 -8.06
CA PHE A 66 0.77 -11.74 -8.03
C PHE A 66 1.95 -10.81 -7.80
N THR A 67 2.84 -11.20 -6.88
CA THR A 67 4.21 -10.69 -6.83
C THR A 67 5.06 -11.44 -7.86
N PRO A 68 6.32 -11.06 -8.12
CA PRO A 68 7.23 -11.85 -8.96
C PRO A 68 7.43 -13.30 -8.48
N ARG A 69 7.03 -13.66 -7.25
CA ARG A 69 7.31 -14.96 -6.63
C ARG A 69 6.08 -15.76 -6.22
N ALA A 70 4.96 -15.12 -5.93
CA ALA A 70 3.79 -15.79 -5.38
C ALA A 70 2.49 -15.00 -5.61
N GLU A 71 1.36 -15.69 -5.59
CA GLU A 71 0.04 -15.08 -5.54
C GLU A 71 -0.29 -14.61 -4.12
N LEU A 72 -0.79 -13.38 -4.01
CA LEU A 72 -1.25 -12.77 -2.77
C LEU A 72 -2.77 -12.86 -2.62
N PRO A 73 -3.27 -13.03 -1.40
CA PRO A 73 -4.72 -12.98 -1.15
C PRO A 73 -5.31 -11.58 -1.36
N PHE A 74 -4.54 -10.55 -1.05
CA PHE A 74 -4.90 -9.14 -1.17
C PHE A 74 -3.64 -8.26 -1.16
N ALA A 75 -3.70 -7.10 -1.84
CA ALA A 75 -2.70 -6.04 -1.73
C ALA A 75 -3.34 -4.69 -2.05
N GLY A 76 -3.01 -3.63 -1.28
CA GLY A 76 -3.72 -2.35 -1.30
C GLY A 76 -3.54 -1.56 -2.59
N HIS A 77 -2.29 -1.24 -2.98
CA HIS A 77 -2.07 -0.45 -4.19
C HIS A 77 -2.50 -1.19 -5.47
N PRO A 78 -2.32 -2.53 -5.62
CA PRO A 78 -2.87 -3.26 -6.75
C PRO A 78 -4.39 -3.19 -6.84
N THR A 79 -5.09 -3.20 -5.71
CA THR A 79 -6.55 -3.03 -5.65
C THR A 79 -6.98 -1.67 -6.20
N ILE A 80 -6.33 -0.58 -5.76
CA ILE A 80 -6.61 0.78 -6.26
C ILE A 80 -6.28 0.90 -7.73
N GLY A 81 -5.11 0.41 -8.16
CA GLY A 81 -4.68 0.48 -9.57
C GLY A 81 -5.58 -0.33 -10.51
N THR A 82 -6.03 -1.52 -10.08
CA THR A 82 -6.96 -2.33 -10.87
C THR A 82 -8.33 -1.67 -10.99
N ALA A 83 -8.89 -1.16 -9.88
CA ALA A 83 -10.15 -0.44 -9.90
C ALA A 83 -10.08 0.81 -10.80
N HIS A 84 -8.99 1.59 -10.72
CA HIS A 84 -8.73 2.72 -11.61
C HIS A 84 -8.70 2.30 -13.08
N ALA A 85 -7.93 1.25 -13.40
CA ALA A 85 -7.79 0.76 -14.77
C ALA A 85 -9.12 0.31 -15.38
N LEU A 86 -9.97 -0.37 -14.60
CA LEU A 86 -11.29 -0.84 -15.05
C LEU A 86 -12.29 0.30 -15.21
N LEU A 87 -12.30 1.26 -14.27
CA LEU A 87 -13.15 2.47 -14.37
C LEU A 87 -12.77 3.34 -15.56
N GLU A 88 -11.46 3.58 -15.77
CA GLU A 88 -10.97 4.36 -16.91
C GLU A 88 -11.26 3.69 -18.25
N ALA A 89 -11.19 2.36 -18.33
CA ALA A 89 -11.54 1.58 -19.52
C ALA A 89 -13.06 1.46 -19.75
N GLY A 90 -13.90 1.95 -18.83
CA GLY A 90 -15.37 1.85 -18.92
C GLY A 90 -15.88 0.41 -18.77
N LEU A 91 -15.10 -0.49 -18.18
CA LEU A 91 -15.47 -1.91 -17.99
C LEU A 91 -16.33 -2.11 -16.74
N ILE A 92 -16.25 -1.22 -15.78
CA ILE A 92 -17.11 -1.16 -14.59
C ILE A 92 -17.50 0.28 -14.29
N GLU A 93 -18.56 0.45 -13.50
CA GLU A 93 -19.03 1.74 -12.99
C GLU A 93 -19.20 1.67 -11.48
N ALA A 94 -18.77 2.72 -10.76
CA ALA A 94 -19.01 2.83 -9.32
C ALA A 94 -20.47 3.18 -9.07
N LYS A 95 -21.22 2.29 -8.43
CA LYS A 95 -22.61 2.50 -8.04
C LYS A 95 -22.66 3.22 -6.72
N ASP A 96 -23.27 4.39 -6.70
CA ASP A 96 -23.35 5.25 -5.47
C ASP A 96 -21.98 5.50 -4.81
N GLY A 97 -20.91 5.60 -5.65
CA GLY A 97 -19.55 5.81 -5.18
C GLY A 97 -18.92 4.57 -4.54
N ALA A 98 -19.41 3.38 -4.81
CA ALA A 98 -18.89 2.13 -4.28
C ALA A 98 -18.57 1.11 -5.36
N LEU A 99 -17.58 0.26 -5.08
CA LEU A 99 -17.23 -0.94 -5.85
C LEU A 99 -16.99 -2.10 -4.89
N VAL A 100 -17.20 -3.32 -5.36
CA VAL A 100 -16.86 -4.53 -4.63
C VAL A 100 -15.89 -5.38 -5.45
N GLN A 101 -14.66 -5.50 -4.98
CA GLN A 101 -13.64 -6.38 -5.52
C GLN A 101 -13.79 -7.78 -4.96
N GLN A 102 -13.86 -8.80 -5.80
CA GLN A 102 -13.59 -10.18 -5.41
C GLN A 102 -12.10 -10.45 -5.53
N CYS A 103 -11.50 -11.04 -4.51
CA CYS A 103 -10.12 -11.53 -4.54
C CYS A 103 -9.99 -12.76 -3.62
N ARG A 104 -8.80 -13.33 -3.51
CA ARG A 104 -8.58 -14.52 -2.67
C ARG A 104 -8.85 -14.29 -1.17
N ALA A 105 -8.81 -13.04 -0.69
CA ALA A 105 -9.20 -12.66 0.67
C ALA A 105 -10.73 -12.54 0.85
N GLY A 106 -11.52 -12.68 -0.21
CA GLY A 106 -12.98 -12.51 -0.21
C GLY A 106 -13.41 -11.21 -0.90
N LEU A 107 -14.54 -10.68 -0.47
CA LEU A 107 -15.09 -9.43 -0.99
C LEU A 107 -14.50 -8.22 -0.28
N VAL A 108 -13.96 -7.28 -1.03
CA VAL A 108 -13.38 -6.03 -0.53
C VAL A 108 -14.18 -4.85 -1.08
N LYS A 109 -14.77 -4.06 -0.17
CA LYS A 109 -15.49 -2.85 -0.55
C LYS A 109 -14.51 -1.71 -0.77
N LEU A 110 -14.69 -0.98 -1.87
CA LEU A 110 -13.97 0.23 -2.21
C LEU A 110 -14.92 1.40 -2.21
N GLU A 111 -14.45 2.53 -1.73
CA GLU A 111 -15.11 3.83 -1.86
C GLU A 111 -14.45 4.61 -3.00
N VAL A 112 -15.26 5.12 -3.91
CA VAL A 112 -14.81 5.91 -5.06
C VAL A 112 -15.40 7.30 -4.94
N THR A 113 -14.57 8.30 -4.75
CA THR A 113 -14.97 9.71 -4.62
C THR A 113 -14.24 10.56 -5.64
N LYS A 114 -14.71 11.79 -5.86
CA LYS A 114 -14.00 12.79 -6.67
C LYS A 114 -13.73 14.00 -5.79
N ASP A 115 -12.55 14.59 -5.95
CA ASP A 115 -12.24 15.86 -5.31
C ASP A 115 -12.86 17.05 -6.04
N ALA A 116 -12.62 18.26 -5.53
CA ALA A 116 -13.15 19.49 -6.11
C ALA A 116 -12.66 19.77 -7.55
N HIS A 117 -11.58 19.13 -7.99
CA HIS A 117 -11.00 19.22 -9.33
C HIS A 117 -11.44 18.08 -10.24
N GLY A 118 -12.29 17.15 -9.73
CA GLY A 118 -12.76 15.99 -10.44
C GLY A 118 -11.80 14.81 -10.43
N ALA A 119 -10.67 14.89 -9.75
CA ALA A 119 -9.73 13.78 -9.64
C ALA A 119 -10.32 12.67 -8.76
N GLN A 120 -10.20 11.44 -9.26
CA GLN A 120 -10.76 10.27 -8.62
C GLN A 120 -9.89 9.79 -7.45
N TRP A 121 -10.52 9.54 -6.32
CA TRP A 121 -9.92 8.91 -5.15
C TRP A 121 -10.57 7.56 -4.91
N ILE A 122 -9.77 6.52 -4.76
CA ILE A 122 -10.23 5.17 -4.45
C ILE A 122 -9.66 4.79 -3.10
N ALA A 123 -10.51 4.32 -2.19
CA ALA A 123 -10.13 3.96 -0.84
C ALA A 123 -10.69 2.59 -0.45
N PHE A 124 -10.00 1.90 0.44
CA PHE A 124 -10.48 0.66 1.06
C PHE A 124 -10.28 0.72 2.57
N ALA A 125 -11.11 -0.04 3.30
CA ALA A 125 -10.94 -0.20 4.74
C ALA A 125 -9.93 -1.31 5.04
N LEU A 126 -9.03 -1.07 6.01
CA LEU A 126 -8.18 -2.13 6.54
C LEU A 126 -9.01 -3.15 7.30
N PRO A 127 -8.60 -4.44 7.30
CA PRO A 127 -9.06 -5.39 8.31
C PRO A 127 -8.69 -4.88 9.71
N GLU A 128 -9.42 -5.31 10.74
CA GLU A 128 -9.11 -4.90 12.11
C GLU A 128 -7.67 -5.33 12.48
N PRO A 129 -6.80 -4.37 12.85
CA PRO A 129 -5.40 -4.66 13.11
C PRO A 129 -5.19 -5.35 14.45
N ALA A 130 -4.40 -6.43 14.45
CA ALA A 130 -3.89 -7.00 15.68
C ALA A 130 -2.61 -6.24 16.11
N MET A 131 -2.63 -5.71 17.33
CA MET A 131 -1.58 -4.82 17.85
C MET A 131 -0.75 -5.55 18.92
N THR A 132 0.59 -5.53 18.80
CA THR A 132 1.52 -6.12 19.79
C THR A 132 2.66 -5.14 20.09
N ALA A 133 2.80 -4.75 21.35
CA ALA A 133 3.91 -3.88 21.75
C ALA A 133 5.27 -4.59 21.61
N LEU A 134 6.28 -3.90 21.10
CA LEU A 134 7.64 -4.38 21.16
C LEU A 134 8.18 -4.26 22.60
N ASN A 135 8.86 -5.31 23.07
CA ASN A 135 9.55 -5.25 24.34
C ASN A 135 10.85 -4.41 24.23
N PRO A 136 11.45 -3.98 25.37
CA PRO A 136 12.64 -3.10 25.35
C PRO A 136 13.81 -3.66 24.52
N ARG A 137 14.08 -4.96 24.56
CA ARG A 137 15.16 -5.58 23.78
C ARG A 137 14.89 -5.56 22.27
N GLN A 138 13.62 -5.71 21.87
CA GLN A 138 13.22 -5.59 20.45
C GLN A 138 13.34 -4.14 19.98
N VAL A 139 13.02 -3.17 20.83
CA VAL A 139 13.22 -1.74 20.53
C VAL A 139 14.70 -1.42 20.37
N ASP A 140 15.56 -1.91 21.27
CA ASP A 140 17.03 -1.72 21.19
C ASP A 140 17.58 -2.30 19.88
N ALA A 141 17.18 -3.52 19.52
CA ALA A 141 17.58 -4.16 18.27
C ALA A 141 17.09 -3.37 17.04
N LEU A 142 15.89 -2.81 17.09
CA LEU A 142 15.34 -2.00 16.01
C LEU A 142 16.11 -0.67 15.85
N GLU A 143 16.48 0.00 16.95
CA GLU A 143 17.31 1.20 16.92
C GLU A 143 18.69 0.95 16.29
N GLU A 144 19.32 -0.18 16.64
CA GLU A 144 20.60 -0.57 16.03
C GLU A 144 20.48 -0.76 14.51
N VAL A 145 19.40 -1.36 14.04
CA VAL A 145 19.19 -1.66 12.61
C VAL A 145 18.81 -0.41 11.83
N LEU A 146 17.99 0.45 12.43
CA LEU A 146 17.58 1.72 11.82
C LEU A 146 18.70 2.76 11.87
N GLY A 147 19.67 2.61 12.79
CA GLY A 147 20.78 3.56 13.00
C GLY A 147 20.31 4.89 13.61
N LEU A 148 19.18 4.90 14.31
CA LEU A 148 18.61 6.10 14.92
C LEU A 148 17.85 5.78 16.22
N PRO A 149 17.78 6.72 17.19
CA PRO A 149 17.03 6.54 18.41
C PRO A 149 15.52 6.63 18.16
N LEU A 150 14.75 5.79 18.85
CA LEU A 150 13.30 5.79 18.84
C LEU A 150 12.70 6.45 20.06
N GLN A 151 11.46 6.91 19.96
CA GLN A 151 10.74 7.55 21.06
C GLN A 151 10.27 6.51 22.08
N ARG A 152 10.90 6.47 23.26
CA ARG A 152 10.57 5.49 24.33
C ARG A 152 9.20 5.71 24.96
N GLN A 153 8.67 6.94 24.91
CA GLN A 153 7.32 7.29 25.37
C GLN A 153 6.23 6.80 24.41
N LEU A 154 6.59 6.61 23.14
CA LEU A 154 5.75 6.08 22.08
C LEU A 154 6.46 4.88 21.43
N PRO A 155 6.58 3.75 22.15
CA PRO A 155 7.35 2.61 21.66
C PRO A 155 6.77 2.05 20.36
N PRO A 156 7.61 1.44 19.53
CA PRO A 156 7.13 0.77 18.32
C PRO A 156 6.15 -0.36 18.61
N TRP A 157 5.22 -0.56 17.70
CA TRP A 157 4.25 -1.64 17.74
C TRP A 157 4.33 -2.50 16.49
N LEU A 158 4.20 -3.80 16.66
CA LEU A 158 3.86 -4.70 15.57
C LEU A 158 2.37 -4.60 15.29
N VAL A 159 2.04 -4.27 14.06
CA VAL A 159 0.67 -4.14 13.54
C VAL A 159 0.47 -5.20 12.47
N ASP A 160 -0.44 -6.13 12.72
CA ASP A 160 -0.78 -7.23 11.80
C ASP A 160 -2.14 -6.95 11.14
N VAL A 161 -2.10 -6.74 9.85
CA VAL A 161 -3.28 -6.56 8.97
C VAL A 161 -3.25 -7.58 7.81
N GLY A 162 -2.61 -8.73 8.03
CA GLY A 162 -2.15 -9.70 7.05
C GLY A 162 -0.65 -9.50 6.81
N PRO A 163 -0.19 -8.50 6.12
CA PRO A 163 1.18 -8.00 6.27
C PRO A 163 1.46 -7.55 7.71
N ARG A 164 2.64 -7.92 8.24
CA ARG A 164 3.06 -7.68 9.63
C ARG A 164 4.12 -6.59 9.68
N TRP A 165 3.69 -5.37 9.94
CA TRP A 165 4.55 -4.19 9.95
C TRP A 165 4.92 -3.76 11.37
N VAL A 166 6.21 -3.56 11.65
CA VAL A 166 6.64 -2.80 12.83
C VAL A 166 6.52 -1.31 12.51
N VAL A 167 5.73 -0.59 13.29
CA VAL A 167 5.51 0.85 13.11
C VAL A 167 6.25 1.62 14.21
N ALA A 168 7.08 2.58 13.80
CA ALA A 168 7.82 3.45 14.71
C ALA A 168 7.61 4.93 14.35
N GLN A 169 7.23 5.74 15.34
CA GLN A 169 7.11 7.19 15.20
C GLN A 169 8.45 7.88 15.50
N LEU A 170 8.90 8.72 14.58
CA LEU A 170 10.05 9.61 14.74
C LEU A 170 9.58 11.02 15.15
N ARG A 171 10.51 11.89 15.50
CA ARG A 171 10.20 13.24 15.99
C ARG A 171 9.48 14.10 14.94
N ASN A 172 9.90 14.00 13.69
CA ASN A 172 9.39 14.79 12.58
C ASN A 172 9.69 14.14 11.21
N ALA A 173 9.15 14.71 10.15
CA ALA A 173 9.36 14.27 8.77
C ALA A 173 10.83 14.35 8.32
N HIS A 174 11.59 15.33 8.81
CA HIS A 174 13.02 15.46 8.49
C HIS A 174 13.81 14.24 8.95
N ASP A 175 13.56 13.76 10.18
CA ASP A 175 14.22 12.56 10.72
C ASP A 175 13.86 11.31 9.89
N VAL A 176 12.61 11.21 9.41
CA VAL A 176 12.16 10.14 8.50
C VAL A 176 12.95 10.18 7.19
N LEU A 177 13.04 11.33 6.55
CA LEU A 177 13.77 11.51 5.29
C LEU A 177 15.28 11.30 5.44
N ALA A 178 15.84 11.65 6.60
CA ALA A 178 17.26 11.50 6.91
C ALA A 178 17.66 10.07 7.28
N ALA A 179 16.72 9.20 7.65
CA ALA A 179 16.99 7.83 8.08
C ALA A 179 17.78 7.04 7.00
N ARG A 180 18.76 6.27 7.44
CA ARG A 180 19.61 5.40 6.58
C ARG A 180 19.77 4.03 7.23
N PRO A 181 18.70 3.18 7.18
CA PRO A 181 18.75 1.84 7.77
C PRO A 181 19.83 0.96 7.11
N ASP A 182 20.43 0.08 7.89
CA ASP A 182 21.24 -1.01 7.36
C ASP A 182 20.31 -2.10 6.80
N MET A 183 20.11 -2.09 5.49
CA MET A 183 19.17 -2.99 4.80
C MET A 183 19.54 -4.46 4.95
N GLN A 184 20.82 -4.80 5.07
CA GLN A 184 21.25 -6.18 5.27
C GLN A 184 20.89 -6.68 6.67
N ARG A 185 21.14 -5.87 7.70
CA ARG A 185 20.76 -6.17 9.09
C ARG A 185 19.25 -6.18 9.26
N LEU A 186 18.53 -5.22 8.64
CA LEU A 186 17.07 -5.15 8.66
C LEU A 186 16.45 -6.40 8.03
N LYS A 187 16.99 -6.86 6.90
CA LYS A 187 16.56 -8.11 6.27
C LYS A 187 16.70 -9.32 7.20
N ALA A 188 17.84 -9.44 7.86
CA ALA A 188 18.08 -10.55 8.81
C ALA A 188 17.13 -10.48 10.01
N HIS A 189 16.93 -9.27 10.55
CA HIS A 189 16.00 -9.01 11.65
C HIS A 189 14.57 -9.41 11.29
N ASP A 190 14.07 -8.96 10.13
CA ASP A 190 12.69 -9.19 9.70
C ASP A 190 12.43 -10.67 9.37
N LEU A 191 13.40 -11.35 8.74
CA LEU A 191 13.32 -12.80 8.49
C LEU A 191 13.23 -13.59 9.79
N GLN A 192 14.07 -13.26 10.78
CA GLN A 192 14.06 -13.93 12.09
C GLN A 192 12.75 -13.71 12.85
N ALA A 193 12.21 -12.49 12.82
CA ALA A 193 10.99 -12.11 13.53
C ALA A 193 9.71 -12.46 12.73
N LYS A 194 9.84 -12.87 11.46
CA LYS A 194 8.73 -13.08 10.51
C LYS A 194 7.89 -11.82 10.32
N TYR A 195 8.55 -10.67 10.22
CA TYR A 195 7.91 -9.40 9.89
C TYR A 195 7.88 -9.20 8.38
N THR A 196 6.89 -8.47 7.89
CA THR A 196 6.88 -7.96 6.52
C THR A 196 7.97 -6.90 6.37
N GLY A 197 8.09 -6.03 7.36
CA GLY A 197 9.08 -4.99 7.38
C GLY A 197 8.83 -3.95 8.46
N VAL A 198 9.50 -2.82 8.32
CA VAL A 198 9.42 -1.69 9.24
C VAL A 198 8.88 -0.45 8.52
N VAL A 199 7.95 0.24 9.15
CA VAL A 199 7.44 1.54 8.72
C VAL A 199 7.83 2.59 9.75
N ILE A 200 8.49 3.64 9.30
CA ILE A 200 8.76 4.83 10.11
C ILE A 200 7.93 5.99 9.60
N PHE A 201 7.43 6.82 10.51
CA PHE A 201 6.69 8.03 10.15
C PHE A 201 7.01 9.18 11.11
N GLY A 202 6.79 10.41 10.63
CA GLY A 202 6.99 11.62 11.42
C GLY A 202 6.17 12.77 10.88
N GLU A 203 5.85 13.73 11.74
CA GLU A 203 5.01 14.89 11.40
C GLU A 203 5.78 15.90 10.57
N HIS A 204 5.11 16.44 9.55
CA HIS A 204 5.58 17.61 8.79
C HIS A 204 5.30 18.92 9.51
N GLU A 205 5.92 20.01 9.06
CA GLU A 205 5.59 21.37 9.48
C GLU A 205 4.13 21.71 9.15
N ALA A 206 3.55 22.64 9.91
CA ALA A 206 2.11 22.93 9.87
C ALA A 206 1.58 23.35 8.49
N GLU A 207 2.41 24.00 7.66
CA GLU A 207 2.06 24.50 6.33
C GLU A 207 2.26 23.46 5.22
N ALA A 208 2.77 22.27 5.53
CA ALA A 208 2.99 21.23 4.54
C ALA A 208 1.65 20.66 4.00
N ALA A 209 1.65 20.26 2.73
CA ALA A 209 0.47 19.68 2.10
C ALA A 209 0.08 18.31 2.71
N ALA A 210 1.06 17.53 3.17
CA ALA A 210 0.85 16.29 3.90
C ALA A 210 1.13 16.48 5.39
N LYS A 211 0.35 15.82 6.23
CA LYS A 211 0.49 15.88 7.69
C LYS A 211 1.70 15.10 8.19
N ILE A 212 2.01 13.97 7.54
CA ILE A 212 3.11 13.08 7.93
C ILE A 212 3.91 12.64 6.71
N GLU A 213 5.21 12.38 6.92
CA GLU A 213 6.07 11.63 6.02
C GLU A 213 6.15 10.18 6.47
N ILE A 214 6.16 9.25 5.51
CA ILE A 214 6.26 7.80 5.76
C ILE A 214 7.40 7.23 4.93
N ARG A 215 8.10 6.23 5.48
CA ARG A 215 8.97 5.32 4.71
C ARG A 215 8.72 3.88 5.17
N ALA A 216 8.65 2.97 4.22
CA ALA A 216 8.36 1.55 4.45
C ALA A 216 9.48 0.69 3.87
N PHE A 217 10.09 -0.14 4.71
CA PHE A 217 11.22 -0.99 4.36
C PHE A 217 10.81 -2.45 4.46
N ALA A 218 10.98 -3.24 3.40
CA ALA A 218 10.63 -4.67 3.34
C ALA A 218 11.74 -5.52 2.68
N PRO A 219 13.00 -5.42 3.12
CA PRO A 219 14.12 -6.10 2.47
C PRO A 219 14.03 -7.63 2.54
N ALA A 220 13.29 -8.18 3.51
CA ALA A 220 12.99 -9.61 3.60
C ALA A 220 12.17 -10.12 2.39
N HIS A 221 11.36 -9.26 1.79
CA HIS A 221 10.55 -9.55 0.60
C HIS A 221 11.23 -9.16 -0.73
N GLY A 222 12.47 -8.66 -0.68
CA GLY A 222 13.23 -8.26 -1.86
C GLY A 222 12.96 -6.81 -2.31
N ILE A 223 12.26 -6.04 -1.50
CA ILE A 223 11.97 -4.62 -1.72
C ILE A 223 12.68 -3.85 -0.59
N GLU A 224 13.84 -3.26 -0.86
CA GLU A 224 14.57 -2.52 0.18
C GLU A 224 13.72 -1.40 0.77
N GLU A 225 13.08 -0.61 -0.09
CA GLU A 225 12.13 0.41 0.30
C GLU A 225 10.94 0.43 -0.68
N ASP A 226 9.72 0.31 -0.14
CA ASP A 226 8.48 0.42 -0.92
C ASP A 226 8.23 1.89 -1.27
N PRO A 227 8.11 2.25 -2.56
CA PRO A 227 7.97 3.65 -2.96
C PRO A 227 6.72 4.33 -2.40
N VAL A 228 5.57 3.62 -2.31
CA VAL A 228 4.34 4.13 -1.68
C VAL A 228 3.50 2.94 -1.19
N CYS A 229 3.48 2.73 0.12
CA CYS A 229 2.96 1.53 0.76
C CYS A 229 1.58 1.75 1.39
N GLY A 230 0.53 1.23 0.77
CA GLY A 230 -0.83 1.34 1.31
C GLY A 230 -1.03 0.60 2.64
N SER A 231 -0.53 -0.64 2.77
CA SER A 231 -0.64 -1.42 4.01
C SER A 231 0.18 -0.82 5.15
N GLY A 232 1.41 -0.37 4.85
CA GLY A 232 2.25 0.32 5.83
C GLY A 232 1.60 1.61 6.33
N THR A 233 1.05 2.43 5.43
CA THR A 233 0.31 3.65 5.79
C THR A 233 -0.92 3.33 6.65
N GLY A 234 -1.65 2.27 6.34
CA GLY A 234 -2.76 1.83 7.16
C GLY A 234 -2.33 1.41 8.56
N CYS A 235 -1.18 0.71 8.68
CA CYS A 235 -0.61 0.37 9.98
C CYS A 235 -0.17 1.62 10.77
N VAL A 236 0.29 2.69 10.12
CA VAL A 236 0.52 4.00 10.77
C VAL A 236 -0.80 4.56 11.30
N GLY A 237 -1.89 4.49 10.53
CA GLY A 237 -3.22 4.86 10.99
C GLY A 237 -3.67 4.07 12.23
N ALA A 238 -3.41 2.76 12.25
CA ALA A 238 -3.67 1.90 13.41
C ALA A 238 -2.86 2.31 14.64
N PHE A 239 -1.57 2.61 14.45
CA PHE A 239 -0.70 3.12 15.51
C PHE A 239 -1.22 4.44 16.09
N ILE A 240 -1.58 5.41 15.24
CA ILE A 240 -2.12 6.72 15.63
C ILE A 240 -3.42 6.55 16.42
N ARG A 241 -4.34 5.67 15.97
CA ARG A 241 -5.58 5.33 16.68
C ARG A 241 -5.28 4.71 18.03
N HIS A 242 -4.42 3.69 18.08
CA HIS A 242 -4.11 2.94 19.29
C HIS A 242 -3.40 3.80 20.35
N SER A 243 -2.50 4.68 19.92
CA SER A 243 -1.78 5.59 20.83
C SER A 243 -2.56 6.84 21.25
N GLY A 244 -3.85 6.95 20.85
CA GLY A 244 -4.72 8.07 21.23
C GLY A 244 -4.39 9.40 20.52
N GLN A 245 -3.64 9.37 19.43
CA GLN A 245 -3.15 10.57 18.75
C GLN A 245 -4.12 11.12 17.67
N ILE A 246 -5.33 10.57 17.50
CA ILE A 246 -6.31 11.08 16.52
C ILE A 246 -6.62 12.56 16.74
N ALA A 247 -6.71 13.00 18.01
CA ALA A 247 -6.99 14.41 18.32
C ALA A 247 -5.86 15.34 17.83
N HIS A 248 -4.61 14.87 17.78
CA HIS A 248 -3.45 15.62 17.32
C HIS A 248 -3.33 15.62 15.78
N PHE A 249 -3.40 14.45 15.15
CA PHE A 249 -3.23 14.32 13.69
C PHE A 249 -4.50 14.69 12.92
N GLY A 250 -5.66 14.59 13.54
CA GLY A 250 -6.98 14.68 12.91
C GLY A 250 -7.50 13.31 12.47
N SER A 251 -8.82 13.25 12.22
CA SER A 251 -9.48 12.04 11.74
C SER A 251 -9.31 11.81 10.21
N LYS A 252 -8.89 12.84 9.47
CA LYS A 252 -8.63 12.77 8.03
C LYS A 252 -7.43 13.65 7.68
N PHE A 253 -6.43 13.06 7.07
CA PHE A 253 -5.21 13.77 6.67
C PHE A 253 -4.49 13.06 5.52
N LEU A 254 -3.52 13.75 4.93
CA LEU A 254 -2.66 13.22 3.88
C LEU A 254 -1.32 12.78 4.48
N ALA A 255 -0.81 11.66 3.95
CA ALA A 255 0.54 11.17 4.18
C ALA A 255 1.35 11.27 2.88
N ALA A 256 2.60 11.70 2.98
CA ALA A 256 3.56 11.70 1.88
C ALA A 256 4.50 10.50 2.01
N GLN A 257 4.92 9.92 0.88
CA GLN A 257 5.90 8.84 0.84
C GLN A 257 6.66 8.83 -0.49
N GLY A 258 7.91 8.36 -0.45
CA GLY A 258 8.70 8.05 -1.63
C GLY A 258 9.67 9.14 -2.06
N ALA A 259 9.75 10.28 -1.37
CA ALA A 259 10.61 11.39 -1.75
C ALA A 259 12.09 10.98 -1.89
N VAL A 260 12.61 10.11 -1.02
CA VAL A 260 13.98 9.60 -1.07
C VAL A 260 14.26 8.75 -2.33
N LEU A 261 13.20 8.14 -2.88
CA LEU A 261 13.25 7.34 -4.12
C LEU A 261 12.91 8.17 -5.38
N GLY A 262 12.79 9.49 -5.26
CA GLY A 262 12.39 10.36 -6.37
C GLY A 262 10.91 10.23 -6.74
N ARG A 263 10.08 9.66 -5.85
CA ARG A 263 8.62 9.59 -5.98
C ARG A 263 7.94 10.74 -5.24
N ALA A 264 6.65 10.88 -5.42
CA ALA A 264 5.82 11.89 -4.75
C ALA A 264 4.44 11.28 -4.46
N GLY A 265 4.46 10.21 -3.68
CA GLY A 265 3.24 9.50 -3.30
C GLY A 265 2.44 10.28 -2.27
N VAL A 266 1.11 10.30 -2.45
CA VAL A 266 0.15 10.92 -1.54
C VAL A 266 -0.94 9.93 -1.22
N LEU A 267 -1.06 9.57 0.05
CA LEU A 267 -2.10 8.70 0.56
C LEU A 267 -3.02 9.48 1.48
N LYS A 268 -4.30 9.18 1.42
CA LYS A 268 -5.31 9.74 2.33
C LYS A 268 -5.63 8.72 3.41
N LEU A 269 -5.49 9.12 4.65
CA LEU A 269 -5.96 8.38 5.81
C LEU A 269 -7.28 8.95 6.31
N ALA A 270 -8.23 8.07 6.62
CA ALA A 270 -9.42 8.42 7.36
C ALA A 270 -9.57 7.43 8.53
N LEU A 271 -9.56 7.98 9.75
CA LEU A 271 -9.52 7.23 11.00
C LEU A 271 -10.81 7.47 11.78
N SER A 272 -11.41 6.39 12.25
CA SER A 272 -12.48 6.42 13.25
C SER A 272 -12.17 5.41 14.35
N GLU A 273 -13.00 5.34 15.36
CA GLU A 273 -12.91 4.30 16.39
C GLU A 273 -13.02 2.89 15.80
N GLN A 274 -13.81 2.74 14.73
CA GLN A 274 -14.19 1.45 14.17
C GLN A 274 -13.46 1.11 12.87
N THR A 275 -12.99 2.12 12.12
CA THR A 275 -12.44 1.90 10.77
C THR A 275 -11.18 2.70 10.52
N ILE A 276 -10.28 2.11 9.75
CA ILE A 276 -9.12 2.77 9.18
C ILE A 276 -9.24 2.61 7.67
N GLN A 277 -9.34 3.73 6.96
CA GLN A 277 -9.38 3.74 5.50
C GLN A 277 -8.09 4.32 4.95
N VAL A 278 -7.59 3.69 3.90
CA VAL A 278 -6.45 4.16 3.11
C VAL A 278 -6.90 4.32 1.67
N GLY A 279 -6.61 5.46 1.08
CA GLY A 279 -6.96 5.74 -0.30
C GLY A 279 -5.96 6.63 -1.01
N GLY A 280 -6.10 6.72 -2.31
CA GLY A 280 -5.28 7.59 -3.14
C GLY A 280 -5.82 7.71 -4.55
N ASN A 281 -5.13 8.53 -5.33
CA ASN A 281 -5.34 8.65 -6.75
C ASN A 281 -4.51 7.62 -7.50
N ALA A 282 -4.78 7.47 -8.78
CA ALA A 282 -3.97 6.69 -9.68
C ALA A 282 -3.94 7.34 -11.07
N VAL A 283 -2.90 7.07 -11.83
CA VAL A 283 -2.73 7.57 -13.20
C VAL A 283 -2.19 6.45 -14.09
N THR A 284 -2.81 6.26 -15.25
CA THR A 284 -2.34 5.30 -16.24
C THR A 284 -1.11 5.83 -16.96
N CYS A 285 -0.01 5.08 -16.93
CA CYS A 285 1.25 5.42 -17.60
C CYS A 285 1.45 4.66 -18.90
N VAL A 286 0.92 3.42 -19.00
CA VAL A 286 0.97 2.60 -20.20
C VAL A 286 -0.45 2.07 -20.47
N ASP A 287 -0.91 2.21 -21.70
CA ASP A 287 -2.18 1.66 -22.19
C ASP A 287 -1.92 0.95 -23.52
N GLY A 288 -2.25 -0.34 -23.61
CA GLY A 288 -1.95 -1.13 -24.78
C GLY A 288 -2.31 -2.61 -24.62
N THR A 289 -1.49 -3.48 -25.17
CA THR A 289 -1.71 -4.93 -25.12
C THR A 289 -0.44 -5.67 -24.74
N ILE A 290 -0.62 -6.84 -24.13
CA ILE A 290 0.45 -7.82 -23.86
C ILE A 290 0.11 -9.14 -24.55
N ALA A 291 1.08 -9.75 -25.22
CA ALA A 291 0.91 -11.05 -25.86
C ALA A 291 1.23 -12.19 -24.88
N ILE A 292 0.21 -12.97 -24.51
CA ILE A 292 0.33 -14.08 -23.55
C ILE A 292 -0.22 -15.37 -24.20
#